data_21fe8a776a3e18d939ccca2d02b5c6b1
#
_entry.id   21fe8a776a3e18d939ccca2d02b5c6b1
#
_cell.length_a   1.000
_cell.length_b   1.000
_cell.length_c   1.000
_cell.angle_alpha   90.00
_cell.angle_beta   90.00
_cell.angle_gamma   90.00
#
_symmetry.space_group_name_H-M   'P 1'
#
loop_
_entity.id
_entity.type
_entity.pdbx_description
1 polymer ?
#
loop_
_entity_poly.entity_id
_entity_poly.type
_entity_poly.pdbx_seq_one_letter_code
_entity_poly.pdbx_strand_id
1 'polypeptide(L)'
;MRRCKRILTLLIAVTFVTAAVPCTASAAQAVNVNMIISVAGSIEAACESVSVTDTNGNGFTDIDDALYSIHKKHSKVYKSENTSYGPAITCLWGDESGAYGYCLNDKLVMTNLNEKINEGDYIAAYVFKDAAGYSDSYAYFDKKTVRQNIGNDKEYTFTLTAKHTGFDENWNTVELPLAEATVKAGGKVLGTTDEKGQIEITLEKGSYIITAEKDGTVLVPPACTVNINDREDTDKAKSLMKELKLTAVSSKTPKKNVKIRVEEVKGSNSLIKDIVAMGYTVKYKYYRSEKKSSKYTALKTKDTNTYINTKGKKGSKYYYKAKVLLYDGKTLAARTELKQCSCAKSVWGK
;
A
#
# COMPACT_ATOMS: atom_id res chain seq x y z
N MET A 1 -75.13 -50.65 -26.88
CA MET A 1 -74.10 -50.67 -25.79
C MET A 1 -72.75 -50.28 -26.38
N ARG A 2 -72.33 -49.06 -26.17
CA ARG A 2 -70.96 -48.62 -26.52
C ARG A 2 -70.39 -47.88 -25.27
N ARG A 3 -69.39 -48.49 -24.65
CA ARG A 3 -68.66 -47.91 -23.47
C ARG A 3 -67.67 -46.86 -23.94
N CYS A 4 -67.85 -45.63 -23.46
CA CYS A 4 -66.93 -44.55 -23.71
C CYS A 4 -65.81 -44.61 -22.60
N LYS A 5 -64.57 -44.88 -23.02
CA LYS A 5 -63.38 -44.82 -22.16
C LYS A 5 -62.96 -43.33 -22.02
N ARG A 6 -63.06 -42.79 -20.80
CA ARG A 6 -62.44 -41.48 -20.48
C ARG A 6 -60.94 -41.68 -20.27
N ILE A 7 -60.14 -41.02 -21.10
CA ILE A 7 -58.72 -40.93 -20.94
C ILE A 7 -58.48 -39.69 -20.06
N LEU A 8 -57.96 -39.93 -18.88
CA LEU A 8 -57.56 -38.88 -17.91
C LEU A 8 -56.10 -38.48 -18.26
N THR A 9 -55.94 -37.30 -18.89
CA THR A 9 -54.62 -36.74 -19.17
C THR A 9 -54.09 -36.01 -17.94
N LEU A 10 -53.08 -36.57 -17.29
CA LEU A 10 -52.39 -36.00 -16.14
C LEU A 10 -51.39 -34.96 -16.65
N LEU A 11 -51.66 -33.68 -16.48
CA LEU A 11 -50.71 -32.57 -16.78
C LEU A 11 -49.75 -32.46 -15.61
N ILE A 12 -48.51 -32.92 -15.77
CA ILE A 12 -47.44 -32.69 -14.82
C ILE A 12 -46.86 -31.28 -15.09
N ALA A 13 -47.20 -30.28 -14.28
CA ALA A 13 -46.56 -28.99 -14.30
C ALA A 13 -45.19 -29.10 -13.61
N VAL A 14 -44.12 -29.13 -14.40
CA VAL A 14 -42.75 -29.01 -13.87
C VAL A 14 -42.47 -27.54 -13.61
N THR A 15 -42.58 -27.12 -12.37
CA THR A 15 -42.11 -25.80 -11.92
C THR A 15 -40.60 -25.81 -11.82
N PHE A 16 -39.92 -25.18 -12.79
CA PHE A 16 -38.49 -24.84 -12.65
C PHE A 16 -38.34 -23.78 -11.59
N VAL A 17 -37.93 -24.18 -10.39
CA VAL A 17 -37.40 -23.24 -9.39
C VAL A 17 -35.97 -22.89 -9.82
N THR A 18 -35.80 -21.78 -10.52
CA THR A 18 -34.48 -21.20 -10.73
C THR A 18 -34.01 -20.63 -9.38
N ALA A 19 -33.22 -21.41 -8.65
CA ALA A 19 -32.48 -20.89 -7.52
C ALA A 19 -31.47 -19.86 -8.08
N ALA A 20 -31.78 -18.60 -7.92
CA ALA A 20 -30.80 -17.53 -8.13
C ALA A 20 -29.68 -17.74 -7.10
N VAL A 21 -28.57 -18.31 -7.52
CA VAL A 21 -27.34 -18.33 -6.74
C VAL A 21 -26.91 -16.90 -6.60
N PRO A 22 -26.90 -16.30 -5.39
CA PRO A 22 -26.37 -14.96 -5.25
C PRO A 22 -24.89 -15.03 -5.64
N CYS A 23 -24.54 -14.43 -6.77
CA CYS A 23 -23.15 -14.15 -7.11
C CYS A 23 -22.63 -13.18 -6.05
N THR A 24 -22.03 -13.72 -4.99
CA THR A 24 -21.30 -12.90 -4.05
C THR A 24 -20.08 -12.37 -4.80
N ALA A 25 -20.17 -11.15 -5.30
CA ALA A 25 -19.00 -10.43 -5.77
C ALA A 25 -17.94 -10.53 -4.66
N SER A 26 -16.87 -11.27 -4.93
CA SER A 26 -15.73 -11.33 -4.04
C SER A 26 -15.16 -9.92 -4.02
N ALA A 27 -15.27 -9.23 -2.89
CA ALA A 27 -14.62 -7.93 -2.75
C ALA A 27 -13.16 -8.08 -3.16
N ALA A 28 -12.71 -7.22 -4.09
CA ALA A 28 -11.36 -7.24 -4.59
C ALA A 28 -10.38 -7.27 -3.40
N GLN A 29 -9.37 -8.14 -3.49
CA GLN A 29 -8.40 -8.28 -2.40
C GLN A 29 -7.57 -7.00 -2.33
N ALA A 30 -7.41 -6.43 -1.13
CA ALA A 30 -6.53 -5.30 -0.93
C ALA A 30 -5.10 -5.62 -1.36
N VAL A 31 -4.49 -4.76 -2.17
CA VAL A 31 -3.10 -4.82 -2.60
C VAL A 31 -2.30 -3.69 -1.97
N ASN A 32 -1.00 -3.89 -1.76
CA ASN A 32 -0.10 -2.84 -1.31
C ASN A 32 0.74 -2.40 -2.50
N VAL A 33 0.71 -1.11 -2.81
CA VAL A 33 1.51 -0.49 -3.86
C VAL A 33 2.44 0.56 -3.25
N ASN A 34 3.46 0.95 -3.98
CA ASN A 34 4.34 2.05 -3.59
C ASN A 34 4.04 3.26 -4.48
N MET A 35 3.90 4.43 -3.86
CA MET A 35 3.49 5.63 -4.57
C MET A 35 4.47 6.78 -4.40
N ILE A 36 4.64 7.53 -5.47
CA ILE A 36 5.24 8.86 -5.45
C ILE A 36 4.22 9.88 -5.97
N ILE A 37 4.13 11.01 -5.28
CA ILE A 37 3.35 12.16 -5.75
C ILE A 37 4.31 13.34 -5.86
N SER A 38 4.29 14.03 -7.00
CA SER A 38 4.97 15.31 -7.15
C SER A 38 4.03 16.38 -7.70
N VAL A 39 4.22 17.62 -7.23
CA VAL A 39 3.41 18.77 -7.65
C VAL A 39 4.35 19.86 -8.14
N ALA A 40 4.26 20.19 -9.41
CA ALA A 40 5.07 21.24 -10.04
C ALA A 40 6.58 21.14 -9.73
N GLY A 41 7.12 19.93 -9.75
CA GLY A 41 8.55 19.65 -9.48
C GLY A 41 8.89 19.47 -8.00
N SER A 42 7.93 19.49 -7.08
CA SER A 42 8.13 19.20 -5.65
C SER A 42 7.64 17.80 -5.31
N ILE A 43 8.43 17.01 -4.58
CA ILE A 43 8.02 15.68 -4.10
C ILE A 43 7.18 15.85 -2.85
N GLU A 44 5.92 15.45 -2.90
CA GLU A 44 4.95 15.52 -1.81
C GLU A 44 4.80 14.20 -1.06
N ALA A 45 4.93 13.09 -1.76
CA ALA A 45 5.03 11.75 -1.18
C ALA A 45 6.12 10.97 -1.90
N ALA A 46 7.05 10.34 -1.18
CA ALA A 46 8.21 9.67 -1.73
C ALA A 46 8.15 8.15 -1.48
N CYS A 47 7.89 7.36 -2.50
CA CYS A 47 7.93 5.88 -2.47
C CYS A 47 7.16 5.28 -1.29
N GLU A 48 6.01 5.85 -0.95
CA GLU A 48 5.21 5.44 0.19
C GLU A 48 4.38 4.20 -0.10
N SER A 49 4.41 3.22 0.80
CA SER A 49 3.52 2.06 0.72
C SER A 49 2.09 2.43 1.13
N VAL A 50 1.13 2.06 0.29
CA VAL A 50 -0.30 2.30 0.47
C VAL A 50 -1.07 1.01 0.28
N SER A 51 -2.01 0.72 1.18
CA SER A 51 -2.93 -0.40 1.02
C SER A 51 -4.18 0.06 0.27
N VAL A 52 -4.38 -0.48 -0.90
CA VAL A 52 -5.43 -0.10 -1.85
C VAL A 52 -6.54 -1.16 -1.84
N THR A 53 -7.78 -0.70 -1.86
CA THR A 53 -8.97 -1.53 -2.01
C THR A 53 -9.83 -0.93 -3.09
N ASP A 54 -10.64 -1.72 -3.77
CA ASP A 54 -11.64 -1.25 -4.71
C ASP A 54 -12.58 -0.24 -3.99
N THR A 55 -12.43 1.04 -4.29
CA THR A 55 -13.18 2.15 -3.69
C THR A 55 -14.20 2.73 -4.65
N ASN A 56 -13.98 2.59 -5.96
CA ASN A 56 -14.88 3.05 -7.01
C ASN A 56 -15.94 1.99 -7.38
N GLY A 57 -15.77 0.72 -6.92
CA GLY A 57 -16.76 -0.35 -7.06
C GLY A 57 -16.76 -1.04 -8.42
N ASN A 58 -15.69 -0.90 -9.19
CA ASN A 58 -15.59 -1.50 -10.53
C ASN A 58 -15.19 -3.00 -10.52
N GLY A 59 -14.92 -3.57 -9.34
CA GLY A 59 -14.67 -5.00 -9.13
C GLY A 59 -13.19 -5.40 -9.07
N PHE A 60 -12.25 -4.47 -9.23
CA PHE A 60 -10.81 -4.69 -9.10
C PHE A 60 -10.12 -3.46 -8.50
N THR A 61 -8.85 -3.55 -8.16
CA THR A 61 -8.05 -2.40 -7.71
C THR A 61 -7.30 -1.82 -8.90
N ASP A 62 -7.32 -0.49 -9.02
CA ASP A 62 -6.76 0.28 -10.12
C ASP A 62 -5.99 1.52 -9.65
N ILE A 63 -5.50 2.31 -10.61
CA ILE A 63 -4.75 3.54 -10.33
C ILE A 63 -5.63 4.57 -9.63
N ASP A 64 -6.92 4.70 -9.97
CA ASP A 64 -7.86 5.62 -9.33
C ASP A 64 -8.00 5.32 -7.83
N ASP A 65 -8.17 4.05 -7.48
CA ASP A 65 -8.21 3.58 -6.09
C ASP A 65 -6.91 3.88 -5.33
N ALA A 66 -5.77 3.72 -6.00
CA ALA A 66 -4.47 4.01 -5.40
C ALA A 66 -4.29 5.50 -5.12
N LEU A 67 -4.65 6.36 -6.08
CA LEU A 67 -4.64 7.80 -5.93
C LEU A 67 -5.58 8.25 -4.81
N TYR A 68 -6.81 7.75 -4.78
CA TYR A 68 -7.73 8.01 -3.68
C TYR A 68 -7.12 7.63 -2.32
N SER A 69 -6.49 6.46 -2.25
CA SER A 69 -5.94 5.94 -1.00
C SER A 69 -4.76 6.75 -0.45
N ILE A 70 -3.82 7.19 -1.32
CA ILE A 70 -2.69 8.03 -0.90
C ILE A 70 -3.16 9.42 -0.47
N HIS A 71 -4.08 10.04 -1.20
CA HIS A 71 -4.63 11.34 -0.85
C HIS A 71 -5.38 11.29 0.48
N LYS A 72 -6.17 10.26 0.71
CA LYS A 72 -6.84 10.01 1.99
C LYS A 72 -5.85 9.85 3.15
N LYS A 73 -4.74 9.16 2.93
CA LYS A 73 -3.67 9.01 3.92
C LYS A 73 -3.08 10.35 4.36
N HIS A 74 -2.91 11.27 3.41
CA HIS A 74 -2.34 12.60 3.64
C HIS A 74 -3.37 13.71 3.89
N SER A 75 -4.67 13.40 3.91
CA SER A 75 -5.75 14.39 4.03
C SER A 75 -5.70 15.46 2.95
N LYS A 76 -5.32 15.08 1.72
CA LYS A 76 -5.26 15.92 0.54
C LYS A 76 -6.47 15.69 -0.36
N VAL A 77 -6.81 16.70 -1.16
CA VAL A 77 -7.93 16.62 -2.08
C VAL A 77 -7.52 15.85 -3.32
N TYR A 78 -8.35 14.88 -3.71
CA TYR A 78 -8.28 14.13 -4.95
C TYR A 78 -9.67 14.10 -5.59
N LYS A 79 -9.74 14.30 -6.90
CA LYS A 79 -10.95 14.12 -7.68
C LYS A 79 -10.63 13.46 -9.02
N SER A 80 -11.48 12.56 -9.45
CA SER A 80 -11.50 11.98 -10.79
C SER A 80 -12.92 12.02 -11.33
N GLU A 81 -13.08 12.15 -12.64
CA GLU A 81 -14.37 12.16 -13.31
C GLU A 81 -14.35 11.21 -14.50
N ASN A 82 -15.48 10.58 -14.75
CA ASN A 82 -15.65 9.73 -15.93
C ASN A 82 -15.79 10.57 -17.19
N THR A 83 -14.93 10.31 -18.15
CA THR A 83 -14.96 10.89 -19.49
C THR A 83 -15.39 9.83 -20.52
N SER A 84 -15.53 10.21 -21.78
CA SER A 84 -15.75 9.26 -22.89
C SER A 84 -14.60 8.26 -23.09
N TYR A 85 -13.43 8.54 -22.51
CA TYR A 85 -12.21 7.69 -22.57
C TYR A 85 -11.93 6.94 -21.26
N GLY A 86 -12.83 7.00 -20.29
CA GLY A 86 -12.67 6.47 -18.94
C GLY A 86 -12.38 7.53 -17.90
N PRO A 87 -12.11 7.15 -16.65
CA PRO A 87 -11.85 8.09 -15.57
C PRO A 87 -10.53 8.84 -15.79
N ALA A 88 -10.56 10.16 -15.54
CA ALA A 88 -9.45 11.08 -15.65
C ALA A 88 -9.33 11.92 -14.37
N ILE A 89 -8.11 12.33 -14.02
CA ILE A 89 -7.86 13.20 -12.87
C ILE A 89 -8.41 14.61 -13.14
N THR A 90 -9.14 15.17 -12.19
CA THR A 90 -9.59 16.58 -12.21
C THR A 90 -9.04 17.38 -11.04
N CYS A 91 -8.50 16.71 -10.00
CA CYS A 91 -7.76 17.35 -8.92
C CYS A 91 -6.70 16.38 -8.37
N LEU A 92 -5.43 16.76 -8.35
CA LEU A 92 -4.33 15.99 -7.79
C LEU A 92 -3.63 16.79 -6.69
N TRP A 93 -3.63 16.29 -5.47
CA TRP A 93 -3.04 16.93 -4.29
C TRP A 93 -3.57 18.33 -3.97
N GLY A 94 -4.79 18.63 -4.43
CA GLY A 94 -5.43 19.94 -4.31
C GLY A 94 -5.19 20.88 -5.49
N ASP A 95 -4.36 20.49 -6.46
CA ASP A 95 -4.18 21.22 -7.70
C ASP A 95 -5.30 20.88 -8.69
N GLU A 96 -5.88 21.88 -9.34
CA GLU A 96 -6.97 21.80 -10.31
C GLU A 96 -6.57 22.35 -11.69
N SER A 97 -5.26 22.39 -12.01
CA SER A 97 -4.74 22.92 -13.28
C SER A 97 -5.14 22.09 -14.51
N GLY A 98 -5.48 20.82 -14.33
CA GLY A 98 -5.74 19.89 -15.43
C GLY A 98 -4.49 19.31 -16.09
N ALA A 99 -3.30 19.72 -15.65
CA ALA A 99 -2.02 19.28 -16.19
C ALA A 99 -1.43 18.14 -15.36
N TYR A 100 -1.91 16.91 -15.58
CA TYR A 100 -1.52 15.73 -14.82
C TYR A 100 -0.92 14.64 -15.69
N GLY A 101 0.03 13.88 -15.10
CA GLY A 101 0.55 12.65 -15.67
C GLY A 101 0.67 11.56 -14.61
N TYR A 102 0.68 10.31 -15.05
CA TYR A 102 0.88 9.18 -14.16
C TYR A 102 1.54 8.01 -14.88
N CYS A 103 2.35 7.28 -14.11
CA CYS A 103 3.10 6.11 -14.58
C CYS A 103 2.82 4.91 -13.69
N LEU A 104 2.80 3.74 -14.29
CA LEU A 104 2.76 2.45 -13.60
C LEU A 104 4.06 1.69 -13.91
N ASN A 105 4.84 1.37 -12.86
CA ASN A 105 6.13 0.69 -12.99
C ASN A 105 7.08 1.40 -13.97
N ASP A 106 7.18 2.72 -13.82
CA ASP A 106 7.98 3.65 -14.63
C ASP A 106 7.54 3.80 -16.10
N LYS A 107 6.44 3.21 -16.50
CA LYS A 107 5.87 3.36 -17.83
C LYS A 107 4.70 4.33 -17.80
N LEU A 108 4.70 5.26 -18.73
CA LEU A 108 3.60 6.20 -18.91
C LEU A 108 2.30 5.44 -19.23
N VAL A 109 1.26 5.70 -18.49
CA VAL A 109 -0.06 5.10 -18.74
C VAL A 109 -0.81 5.97 -19.73
N MET A 110 -1.06 5.43 -20.93
CA MET A 110 -1.71 6.14 -22.04
C MET A 110 -3.19 5.80 -22.16
N THR A 111 -3.72 4.98 -21.26
CA THR A 111 -5.12 4.55 -21.28
C THR A 111 -5.97 5.47 -20.39
N ASN A 112 -6.28 5.03 -19.18
CA ASN A 112 -7.03 5.80 -18.18
C ASN A 112 -6.74 5.24 -16.77
N LEU A 113 -7.38 5.78 -15.76
CA LEU A 113 -7.16 5.41 -14.36
C LEU A 113 -7.64 4.00 -13.98
N ASN A 114 -8.42 3.31 -14.84
CA ASN A 114 -8.85 1.92 -14.61
C ASN A 114 -7.74 0.88 -14.92
N GLU A 115 -6.49 1.31 -15.14
CA GLU A 115 -5.38 0.38 -15.26
C GLU A 115 -5.21 -0.42 -13.98
N LYS A 116 -5.25 -1.76 -14.09
CA LYS A 116 -5.16 -2.67 -12.94
C LYS A 116 -3.82 -2.62 -12.28
N ILE A 117 -3.83 -2.64 -10.95
CA ILE A 117 -2.63 -2.68 -10.13
C ILE A 117 -2.53 -3.98 -9.35
N ASN A 118 -1.30 -4.39 -9.06
CA ASN A 118 -0.96 -5.62 -8.36
C ASN A 118 -0.17 -5.34 -7.07
N GLU A 119 -0.03 -6.35 -6.22
CA GLU A 119 0.81 -6.26 -5.02
C GLU A 119 2.25 -5.93 -5.39
N GLY A 120 2.75 -4.82 -4.85
CA GLY A 120 4.12 -4.37 -5.03
C GLY A 120 4.36 -3.44 -6.23
N ASP A 121 3.32 -3.13 -7.01
CA ASP A 121 3.43 -2.15 -8.10
C ASP A 121 3.88 -0.79 -7.58
N TYR A 122 4.50 -0.03 -8.47
CA TYR A 122 4.95 1.32 -8.23
C TYR A 122 4.16 2.30 -9.11
N ILE A 123 3.56 3.31 -8.47
CA ILE A 123 2.74 4.31 -9.15
C ILE A 123 3.35 5.69 -8.89
N ALA A 124 3.64 6.42 -9.96
CA ALA A 124 3.98 7.83 -9.91
C ALA A 124 2.83 8.65 -10.46
N ALA A 125 2.39 9.69 -9.75
CA ALA A 125 1.44 10.66 -10.27
C ALA A 125 1.95 12.07 -10.00
N TYR A 126 1.74 12.98 -10.94
CA TYR A 126 2.33 14.30 -10.88
C TYR A 126 1.50 15.38 -11.55
N VAL A 127 1.65 16.60 -11.03
CA VAL A 127 1.23 17.83 -11.70
C VAL A 127 2.43 18.36 -12.47
N PHE A 128 2.27 18.65 -13.76
CA PHE A 128 3.31 19.25 -14.58
C PHE A 128 3.70 20.62 -14.03
N LYS A 129 5.00 20.90 -13.97
CA LYS A 129 5.53 22.22 -13.68
C LYS A 129 5.30 23.16 -14.85
N ASP A 130 5.50 22.67 -16.08
CA ASP A 130 5.11 23.33 -17.30
C ASP A 130 3.69 22.91 -17.71
N ALA A 131 2.69 23.44 -17.01
CA ALA A 131 1.29 23.12 -17.26
C ALA A 131 0.78 23.56 -18.66
N ALA A 132 1.48 24.46 -19.34
CA ALA A 132 1.09 24.95 -20.66
C ALA A 132 1.70 24.12 -21.79
N GLY A 133 2.98 23.74 -21.65
CA GLY A 133 3.71 23.00 -22.69
C GLY A 133 3.81 21.51 -22.46
N TYR A 134 3.48 21.02 -21.22
CA TYR A 134 3.64 19.61 -20.84
C TYR A 134 5.05 19.07 -21.10
N SER A 135 6.07 19.93 -20.97
CA SER A 135 7.45 19.63 -21.34
C SER A 135 8.24 18.89 -20.27
N ASP A 136 7.64 18.66 -19.10
CA ASP A 136 8.30 17.94 -18.01
C ASP A 136 8.60 16.50 -18.44
N SER A 137 9.88 16.11 -18.38
CA SER A 137 10.28 14.73 -18.63
C SER A 137 10.16 13.90 -17.35
N TYR A 138 9.43 12.79 -17.41
CA TYR A 138 9.33 11.86 -16.27
C TYR A 138 10.68 11.20 -16.02
N ALA A 139 11.22 11.40 -14.82
CA ALA A 139 12.48 10.80 -14.40
C ALA A 139 12.29 9.85 -13.22
N TYR A 140 13.16 8.83 -13.14
CA TYR A 140 13.08 7.82 -12.08
C TYR A 140 14.46 7.20 -11.80
N PHE A 141 14.63 6.65 -10.59
CA PHE A 141 15.79 5.81 -10.26
C PHE A 141 15.45 4.34 -10.43
N ASP A 142 16.47 3.53 -10.76
CA ASP A 142 16.37 2.06 -10.83
C ASP A 142 15.94 1.44 -9.48
N LYS A 143 16.35 2.07 -8.37
CA LYS A 143 15.95 1.68 -7.00
C LYS A 143 15.01 2.73 -6.40
N LYS A 144 13.83 2.30 -6.03
CA LYS A 144 12.84 3.16 -5.35
C LYS A 144 13.07 3.25 -3.85
N THR A 145 13.69 2.21 -3.29
CA THR A 145 13.99 2.13 -1.86
C THR A 145 15.31 1.41 -1.66
N VAL A 146 16.19 1.99 -0.85
CA VAL A 146 17.41 1.36 -0.34
C VAL A 146 17.28 1.23 1.17
N ARG A 147 17.46 0.03 1.69
CA ARG A 147 17.48 -0.25 3.13
C ARG A 147 18.71 -1.06 3.46
N GLN A 148 19.53 -0.54 4.34
CA GLN A 148 20.78 -1.16 4.71
C GLN A 148 21.00 -1.08 6.21
N ASN A 149 21.45 -2.19 6.79
CA ASN A 149 21.98 -2.25 8.14
C ASN A 149 23.50 -2.31 8.04
N ILE A 150 24.16 -1.29 8.54
CA ILE A 150 25.63 -1.14 8.42
C ILE A 150 26.40 -1.61 9.66
N GLY A 151 25.71 -2.00 10.73
CA GLY A 151 26.35 -2.49 11.93
C GLY A 151 27.24 -1.42 12.58
N ASN A 152 28.55 -1.69 12.64
CA ASN A 152 29.56 -0.77 13.20
C ASN A 152 30.16 0.16 12.15
N ASP A 153 29.84 -0.02 10.86
CA ASP A 153 30.29 0.87 9.81
C ASP A 153 29.64 2.24 9.97
N LYS A 154 30.30 3.29 9.56
CA LYS A 154 29.80 4.66 9.65
C LYS A 154 28.95 5.04 8.45
N GLU A 155 29.26 4.46 7.31
CA GLU A 155 28.75 4.86 6.01
C GLU A 155 28.38 3.63 5.17
N TYR A 156 27.48 3.83 4.24
CA TYR A 156 27.10 2.84 3.23
C TYR A 156 27.19 3.46 1.85
N THR A 157 27.89 2.75 0.94
CA THR A 157 28.05 3.15 -0.46
C THR A 157 27.20 2.27 -1.35
N PHE A 158 26.48 2.90 -2.29
CA PHE A 158 25.64 2.22 -3.25
C PHE A 158 25.54 3.03 -4.54
N THR A 159 25.22 2.36 -5.64
CA THR A 159 25.01 3.01 -6.94
C THR A 159 23.51 3.18 -7.21
N LEU A 160 23.10 4.34 -7.71
CA LEU A 160 21.81 4.58 -8.33
C LEU A 160 22.01 4.85 -9.82
N THR A 161 21.04 4.40 -10.62
CA THR A 161 20.93 4.75 -12.04
C THR A 161 19.67 5.59 -12.23
N ALA A 162 19.84 6.82 -12.68
CA ALA A 162 18.76 7.72 -13.04
C ALA A 162 18.45 7.60 -14.53
N LYS A 163 17.18 7.51 -14.85
CA LYS A 163 16.64 7.46 -16.21
C LYS A 163 15.53 8.48 -16.37
N HIS A 164 15.22 8.83 -17.60
CA HIS A 164 14.04 9.62 -17.91
C HIS A 164 13.39 9.13 -19.20
N THR A 165 12.09 9.45 -19.34
CA THR A 165 11.35 9.15 -20.56
C THR A 165 11.65 10.19 -21.62
N GLY A 166 12.06 9.73 -22.79
CA GLY A 166 12.18 10.52 -24.01
C GLY A 166 11.27 9.99 -25.11
N PHE A 167 11.39 10.55 -26.31
CA PHE A 167 10.68 10.08 -27.51
C PHE A 167 11.68 9.82 -28.63
N ASP A 168 11.46 8.75 -29.39
CA ASP A 168 12.21 8.46 -30.60
C ASP A 168 11.70 9.28 -31.81
N GLU A 169 12.29 9.07 -32.97
CA GLU A 169 11.91 9.75 -34.23
C GLU A 169 10.44 9.47 -34.65
N ASN A 170 9.87 8.38 -34.14
CA ASN A 170 8.50 7.96 -34.42
C ASN A 170 7.52 8.32 -33.28
N TRP A 171 7.96 9.15 -32.32
CA TRP A 171 7.21 9.54 -31.14
C TRP A 171 6.86 8.38 -30.19
N ASN A 172 7.60 7.26 -30.27
CA ASN A 172 7.47 6.22 -29.24
C ASN A 172 8.26 6.62 -28.00
N THR A 173 7.73 6.29 -26.83
CA THR A 173 8.41 6.49 -25.57
C THR A 173 9.66 5.60 -25.49
N VAL A 174 10.79 6.20 -25.15
CA VAL A 174 12.06 5.50 -24.94
C VAL A 174 12.64 5.85 -23.59
N GLU A 175 13.35 4.90 -22.99
CA GLU A 175 14.10 5.15 -21.75
C GLU A 175 15.50 5.66 -22.11
N LEU A 176 15.85 6.82 -21.61
CA LEU A 176 17.16 7.43 -21.78
C LEU A 176 17.87 7.56 -20.43
N PRO A 177 19.22 7.43 -20.39
CA PRO A 177 19.98 7.75 -19.20
C PRO A 177 19.82 9.23 -18.85
N LEU A 178 19.58 9.54 -17.59
CA LEU A 178 19.57 10.92 -17.09
C LEU A 178 21.01 11.30 -16.73
N ALA A 179 21.82 11.60 -17.78
CA ALA A 179 23.19 12.02 -17.62
C ALA A 179 23.30 13.48 -17.13
N GLU A 180 24.41 13.82 -16.46
CA GLU A 180 24.72 15.17 -15.96
C GLU A 180 23.63 15.75 -15.04
N ALA A 181 22.87 14.91 -14.37
CA ALA A 181 21.87 15.34 -13.41
C ALA A 181 22.48 15.51 -12.03
N THR A 182 22.18 16.62 -11.39
CA THR A 182 22.57 16.88 -9.99
C THR A 182 21.70 16.09 -9.05
N VAL A 183 22.27 15.16 -8.30
CA VAL A 183 21.59 14.32 -7.33
C VAL A 183 21.69 14.93 -5.94
N LYS A 184 20.57 14.99 -5.22
CA LYS A 184 20.44 15.65 -3.92
C LYS A 184 19.74 14.76 -2.88
N ALA A 185 20.06 14.97 -1.61
CA ALA A 185 19.32 14.45 -0.47
C ALA A 185 19.03 15.58 0.51
N GLY A 186 17.73 15.87 0.76
CA GLY A 186 17.32 16.95 1.65
C GLY A 186 17.92 18.32 1.29
N GLY A 187 18.10 18.61 -0.01
CA GLY A 187 18.72 19.82 -0.53
C GLY A 187 20.26 19.81 -0.59
N LYS A 188 20.94 18.86 0.06
CA LYS A 188 22.39 18.68 -0.05
C LYS A 188 22.74 17.98 -1.35
N VAL A 189 23.64 18.54 -2.13
CA VAL A 189 24.20 17.91 -3.35
C VAL A 189 25.08 16.72 -2.95
N LEU A 190 24.81 15.58 -3.56
CA LEU A 190 25.58 14.33 -3.40
C LEU A 190 26.57 14.11 -4.55
N GLY A 191 26.28 14.64 -5.71
CA GLY A 191 27.13 14.54 -6.91
C GLY A 191 26.29 14.68 -8.18
N THR A 192 26.92 14.31 -9.31
CA THR A 192 26.30 14.38 -10.64
C THR A 192 26.34 13.00 -11.29
N THR A 193 25.32 12.63 -12.04
CA THR A 193 25.27 11.37 -12.77
C THR A 193 26.23 11.39 -13.97
N ASP A 194 26.81 10.25 -14.28
CA ASP A 194 27.68 10.04 -15.47
C ASP A 194 26.84 9.95 -16.77
N GLU A 195 27.51 9.70 -17.90
CA GLU A 195 26.89 9.52 -19.22
C GLU A 195 25.89 8.37 -19.30
N LYS A 196 25.95 7.42 -18.36
CA LYS A 196 25.02 6.28 -18.24
C LYS A 196 23.91 6.56 -17.23
N GLY A 197 23.85 7.78 -16.69
CA GLY A 197 22.91 8.14 -15.64
C GLY A 197 23.25 7.54 -14.27
N GLN A 198 24.49 7.04 -14.07
CA GLN A 198 24.90 6.38 -12.83
C GLN A 198 25.58 7.36 -11.88
N ILE A 199 25.36 7.15 -10.59
CA ILE A 199 26.06 7.86 -9.51
C ILE A 199 26.33 6.89 -8.36
N GLU A 200 27.55 6.93 -7.83
CA GLU A 200 27.88 6.28 -6.56
C GLU A 200 27.64 7.25 -5.41
N ILE A 201 26.90 6.82 -4.40
CA ILE A 201 26.45 7.62 -3.27
C ILE A 201 26.93 6.96 -1.98
N THR A 202 27.59 7.73 -1.12
CA THR A 202 27.98 7.32 0.23
C THR A 202 27.18 8.15 1.23
N LEU A 203 26.46 7.47 2.13
CA LEU A 203 25.64 8.09 3.16
C LEU A 203 25.92 7.48 4.52
N GLU A 204 25.90 8.30 5.54
CA GLU A 204 25.90 7.88 6.94
C GLU A 204 24.54 7.26 7.33
N LYS A 205 24.47 6.76 8.56
CA LYS A 205 23.20 6.35 9.17
C LYS A 205 22.18 7.48 9.11
N GLY A 206 20.97 7.16 8.67
CA GLY A 206 19.87 8.11 8.54
C GLY A 206 18.77 7.67 7.60
N SER A 207 17.77 8.54 7.47
CA SER A 207 16.69 8.40 6.50
C SER A 207 16.76 9.56 5.53
N TYR A 208 16.77 9.24 4.24
CA TYR A 208 16.97 10.23 3.18
C TYR A 208 15.90 10.03 2.09
N ILE A 209 15.52 11.13 1.46
CA ILE A 209 14.84 11.14 0.17
C ILE A 209 15.86 11.68 -0.83
N ILE A 210 16.26 10.84 -1.77
CA ILE A 210 17.16 11.21 -2.86
C ILE A 210 16.31 11.61 -4.06
N THR A 211 16.68 12.73 -4.70
CA THR A 211 16.07 13.25 -5.91
C THR A 211 17.13 13.74 -6.87
N ALA A 212 16.75 14.09 -8.09
CA ALA A 212 17.66 14.69 -9.08
C ALA A 212 16.98 15.84 -9.82
N GLU A 213 17.81 16.77 -10.26
CA GLU A 213 17.45 17.86 -11.17
C GLU A 213 18.49 17.94 -12.29
N LYS A 214 18.13 18.51 -13.44
CA LYS A 214 19.05 18.71 -14.57
C LYS A 214 18.85 20.11 -15.13
N ASP A 215 19.95 20.84 -15.27
CA ASP A 215 19.91 22.17 -15.84
C ASP A 215 19.37 22.13 -17.28
N GLY A 216 18.55 23.11 -17.61
CA GLY A 216 17.93 23.21 -18.93
C GLY A 216 16.84 22.18 -19.24
N THR A 217 16.49 21.31 -18.28
CA THR A 217 15.43 20.30 -18.43
C THR A 217 14.42 20.40 -17.30
N VAL A 218 13.15 20.51 -17.61
CA VAL A 218 12.09 20.41 -16.62
C VAL A 218 11.82 18.93 -16.36
N LEU A 219 12.04 18.48 -15.13
CA LEU A 219 11.83 17.09 -14.75
C LEU A 219 10.62 16.95 -13.82
N VAL A 220 9.86 15.88 -14.01
CA VAL A 220 9.15 15.25 -12.90
C VAL A 220 10.25 14.58 -12.06
N PRO A 221 10.49 15.04 -10.82
CA PRO A 221 11.69 14.62 -10.09
C PRO A 221 11.63 13.14 -9.72
N PRO A 222 12.73 12.38 -9.93
CA PRO A 222 12.83 11.02 -9.44
C PRO A 222 12.91 11.00 -7.91
N ALA A 223 12.44 9.93 -7.28
CA ALA A 223 12.61 9.72 -5.85
C ALA A 223 13.15 8.33 -5.52
N CYS A 224 14.08 8.30 -4.56
CA CYS A 224 14.51 7.08 -3.88
C CYS A 224 14.53 7.32 -2.38
N THR A 225 13.81 6.51 -1.61
CA THR A 225 13.90 6.55 -0.14
C THR A 225 15.05 5.66 0.32
N VAL A 226 15.94 6.21 1.13
CA VAL A 226 17.08 5.50 1.69
C VAL A 226 16.96 5.46 3.20
N ASN A 227 17.12 4.29 3.79
CA ASN A 227 17.14 4.09 5.23
C ASN A 227 18.36 3.25 5.61
N ILE A 228 19.32 3.88 6.25
CA ILE A 228 20.57 3.27 6.72
C ILE A 228 20.53 3.21 8.25
N ASN A 229 20.48 1.99 8.78
CA ASN A 229 20.40 1.75 10.21
C ASN A 229 21.68 1.06 10.71
N ASP A 230 21.97 1.19 12.00
CA ASP A 230 23.00 0.39 12.65
C ASP A 230 22.41 -0.88 13.29
N ARG A 231 23.30 -1.74 13.76
CA ARG A 231 22.94 -2.97 14.45
C ARG A 231 22.27 -2.70 15.81
N GLU A 232 22.60 -1.59 16.41
CA GLU A 232 22.05 -1.14 17.69
C GLU A 232 20.56 -0.81 17.56
N ASP A 233 20.16 -0.12 16.50
CA ASP A 233 18.73 0.18 16.23
C ASP A 233 17.92 -1.09 16.02
N THR A 234 18.48 -2.11 15.36
CA THR A 234 17.82 -3.40 15.18
C THR A 234 17.64 -4.13 16.52
N ASP A 235 18.66 -4.14 17.35
CA ASP A 235 18.61 -4.78 18.67
C ASP A 235 17.71 -3.98 19.63
N LYS A 236 17.72 -2.65 19.53
CA LYS A 236 16.80 -1.77 20.25
C LYS A 236 15.34 -2.04 19.84
N ALA A 237 15.03 -2.10 18.55
CA ALA A 237 13.69 -2.43 18.09
C ALA A 237 13.23 -3.82 18.57
N LYS A 238 14.10 -4.84 18.55
CA LYS A 238 13.84 -6.16 19.10
C LYS A 238 13.62 -6.13 20.63
N SER A 239 14.36 -5.30 21.35
CA SER A 239 14.18 -5.10 22.79
C SER A 239 12.81 -4.50 23.09
N LEU A 240 12.43 -3.41 22.41
CA LEU A 240 11.11 -2.80 22.52
C LEU A 240 9.98 -3.80 22.23
N MET A 241 10.17 -4.69 21.24
CA MET A 241 9.21 -5.75 20.93
C MET A 241 9.06 -6.77 22.09
N LYS A 242 10.08 -7.03 22.88
CA LYS A 242 9.99 -7.90 24.08
C LYS A 242 9.24 -7.23 25.21
N GLU A 243 9.37 -5.92 25.36
CA GLU A 243 8.71 -5.12 26.40
C GLU A 243 7.23 -4.84 26.07
N LEU A 244 6.87 -4.91 24.77
CA LEU A 244 5.56 -4.55 24.28
C LEU A 244 4.45 -5.39 24.91
N LYS A 245 3.57 -4.75 25.66
CA LYS A 245 2.36 -5.35 26.25
C LYS A 245 1.13 -4.88 25.49
N LEU A 246 0.29 -5.82 25.09
CA LEU A 246 -0.87 -5.58 24.24
C LEU A 246 -2.15 -5.97 24.95
N THR A 247 -3.23 -5.26 24.62
CA THR A 247 -4.59 -5.60 24.98
C THR A 247 -5.41 -5.75 23.71
N ALA A 248 -6.10 -6.90 23.58
CA ALA A 248 -7.11 -7.07 22.57
C ALA A 248 -8.47 -6.65 23.13
N VAL A 249 -9.17 -5.80 22.41
CA VAL A 249 -10.53 -5.33 22.73
C VAL A 249 -11.47 -5.80 21.65
N SER A 250 -12.67 -6.28 22.03
CA SER A 250 -13.68 -6.70 21.07
C SER A 250 -14.93 -5.85 21.18
N SER A 251 -15.52 -5.51 20.03
CA SER A 251 -16.81 -4.84 19.90
C SER A 251 -17.66 -5.51 18.82
N LYS A 252 -18.93 -5.16 18.74
CA LYS A 252 -19.83 -5.61 17.68
C LYS A 252 -19.87 -4.62 16.54
N THR A 253 -19.99 -5.13 15.32
CA THR A 253 -20.32 -4.33 14.16
C THR A 253 -21.86 -4.28 13.97
N PRO A 254 -22.41 -3.35 13.19
CA PRO A 254 -23.83 -3.34 12.85
C PRO A 254 -24.34 -4.66 12.26
N LYS A 255 -23.51 -5.37 11.50
CA LYS A 255 -23.79 -6.72 10.95
C LYS A 255 -23.56 -7.86 11.97
N LYS A 256 -23.46 -7.54 13.27
CA LYS A 256 -23.21 -8.50 14.38
C LYS A 256 -21.90 -9.32 14.24
N ASN A 257 -20.97 -8.91 13.38
CA ASN A 257 -19.62 -9.45 13.34
C ASN A 257 -18.79 -8.96 14.54
N VAL A 258 -17.67 -9.62 14.82
CA VAL A 258 -16.79 -9.23 15.93
C VAL A 258 -15.64 -8.40 15.38
N LYS A 259 -15.57 -7.12 15.77
CA LYS A 259 -14.43 -6.24 15.53
C LYS A 259 -13.44 -6.41 16.68
N ILE A 260 -12.20 -6.75 16.37
CA ILE A 260 -11.09 -6.86 17.31
C ILE A 260 -10.15 -5.68 17.06
N ARG A 261 -9.83 -4.92 18.10
CA ARG A 261 -8.80 -3.89 18.10
C ARG A 261 -7.70 -4.28 19.07
N VAL A 262 -6.45 -4.06 18.67
CA VAL A 262 -5.28 -4.31 19.51
C VAL A 262 -4.67 -2.97 19.87
N GLU A 263 -4.42 -2.77 21.16
CA GLU A 263 -3.88 -1.54 21.72
C GLU A 263 -2.67 -1.88 22.59
N GLU A 264 -1.76 -0.93 22.70
CA GLU A 264 -0.74 -0.99 23.75
C GLU A 264 -1.40 -0.77 25.11
N VAL A 265 -0.88 -1.45 26.12
CA VAL A 265 -1.36 -1.25 27.51
C VAL A 265 -0.96 0.17 27.93
N LYS A 266 -1.92 0.93 28.47
CA LYS A 266 -1.68 2.30 28.96
C LYS A 266 -0.54 2.30 29.97
N GLY A 267 0.42 3.25 29.80
CA GLY A 267 1.61 3.41 30.66
C GLY A 267 2.91 2.91 30.04
N SER A 268 2.88 2.16 28.94
CA SER A 268 4.05 2.06 28.04
C SER A 268 4.03 3.30 27.14
N ASN A 269 5.12 4.02 27.05
CA ASN A 269 5.34 4.98 25.96
C ASN A 269 4.99 4.27 24.66
N SER A 270 4.56 4.99 23.62
CA SER A 270 4.09 4.38 22.34
C SER A 270 5.22 3.60 21.64
N LEU A 271 5.56 2.43 22.16
CA LEU A 271 6.67 1.59 21.68
C LEU A 271 6.51 1.22 20.20
N ILE A 272 5.25 1.00 19.75
CA ILE A 272 4.96 0.76 18.33
C ILE A 272 5.30 2.01 17.50
N LYS A 273 4.99 3.21 18.01
CA LYS A 273 5.34 4.47 17.32
C LYS A 273 6.86 4.64 17.21
N ASP A 274 7.58 4.34 18.28
CA ASP A 274 9.05 4.44 18.30
C ASP A 274 9.67 3.44 17.31
N ILE A 275 9.16 2.20 17.27
CA ILE A 275 9.59 1.17 16.32
C ILE A 275 9.32 1.61 14.87
N VAL A 276 8.16 2.20 14.60
CA VAL A 276 7.83 2.73 13.25
C VAL A 276 8.74 3.90 12.89
N ALA A 277 9.06 4.79 13.85
CA ALA A 277 9.99 5.89 13.64
C ALA A 277 11.41 5.42 13.28
N MET A 278 11.81 4.22 13.73
CA MET A 278 13.06 3.55 13.31
C MET A 278 12.99 2.97 11.89
N GLY A 279 11.91 3.20 11.12
CA GLY A 279 11.75 2.74 9.74
C GLY A 279 11.20 1.32 9.58
N TYR A 280 10.79 0.65 10.65
CA TYR A 280 10.21 -0.69 10.58
C TYR A 280 8.72 -0.65 10.22
N THR A 281 8.27 -1.68 9.49
CA THR A 281 6.85 -1.91 9.23
C THR A 281 6.27 -2.84 10.30
N VAL A 282 5.14 -2.45 10.86
CA VAL A 282 4.43 -3.21 11.89
C VAL A 282 3.16 -3.82 11.29
N LYS A 283 3.00 -5.15 11.45
CA LYS A 283 1.79 -5.87 11.08
C LYS A 283 1.19 -6.59 12.29
N TYR A 284 -0.11 -6.86 12.25
CA TYR A 284 -0.86 -7.49 13.32
C TYR A 284 -1.39 -8.84 12.87
N LYS A 285 -0.95 -9.93 13.48
CA LYS A 285 -1.47 -11.28 13.21
C LYS A 285 -2.48 -11.66 14.29
N TYR A 286 -3.73 -11.83 13.87
CA TYR A 286 -4.87 -12.12 14.76
C TYR A 286 -5.07 -13.61 14.95
N TYR A 287 -5.55 -13.98 16.14
CA TYR A 287 -5.79 -15.35 16.54
C TYR A 287 -7.11 -15.49 17.27
N ARG A 288 -7.73 -16.65 17.17
CA ARG A 288 -8.98 -17.00 17.85
C ARG A 288 -8.89 -18.35 18.52
N SER A 289 -9.55 -18.51 19.67
CA SER A 289 -9.77 -19.77 20.37
C SER A 289 -11.18 -19.84 20.95
N GLU A 290 -11.69 -21.04 21.15
CA GLU A 290 -12.93 -21.29 21.90
C GLU A 290 -12.69 -21.36 23.41
N LYS A 291 -11.45 -21.53 23.83
CA LYS A 291 -11.03 -21.58 25.24
C LYS A 291 -10.00 -20.49 25.54
N LYS A 292 -10.10 -19.85 26.72
CA LYS A 292 -9.21 -18.74 27.12
C LYS A 292 -7.73 -19.13 27.15
N SER A 293 -7.42 -20.34 27.56
CA SER A 293 -6.05 -20.81 27.88
C SER A 293 -5.46 -21.79 26.86
N SER A 294 -6.18 -22.15 25.78
CA SER A 294 -5.72 -23.19 24.87
C SER A 294 -5.78 -22.79 23.40
N LYS A 295 -5.03 -23.55 22.60
CA LYS A 295 -4.87 -23.54 21.11
C LYS A 295 -5.56 -22.38 20.36
N TYR A 296 -4.83 -21.29 20.21
CA TYR A 296 -5.24 -20.18 19.37
C TYR A 296 -4.91 -20.46 17.90
N THR A 297 -5.92 -20.47 17.07
CA THR A 297 -5.78 -20.61 15.61
C THR A 297 -5.58 -19.24 14.96
N ALA A 298 -4.63 -19.13 14.05
CA ALA A 298 -4.38 -17.92 13.29
C ALA A 298 -5.57 -17.61 12.38
N LEU A 299 -5.97 -16.35 12.32
CA LEU A 299 -7.03 -15.84 11.45
C LEU A 299 -6.45 -15.12 10.24
N LYS A 300 -5.90 -13.93 10.44
CA LYS A 300 -5.36 -13.08 9.39
C LYS A 300 -4.25 -12.17 9.91
N THR A 301 -3.33 -11.80 9.02
CA THR A 301 -2.37 -10.71 9.24
C THR A 301 -2.91 -9.44 8.58
N LYS A 302 -2.76 -8.29 9.23
CA LYS A 302 -3.21 -6.96 8.79
C LYS A 302 -2.15 -5.92 9.09
N ASP A 303 -2.09 -4.87 8.29
CA ASP A 303 -1.24 -3.70 8.53
C ASP A 303 -1.87 -2.74 9.55
N THR A 304 -3.16 -2.91 9.85
CA THR A 304 -3.89 -2.13 10.83
C THR A 304 -4.10 -2.90 12.13
N ASN A 305 -4.17 -2.18 13.25
CA ASN A 305 -4.45 -2.74 14.57
C ASN A 305 -5.92 -3.19 14.76
N THR A 306 -6.68 -3.26 13.68
CA THR A 306 -8.09 -3.63 13.69
C THR A 306 -8.38 -4.74 12.69
N TYR A 307 -9.18 -5.73 13.11
CA TYR A 307 -9.63 -6.83 12.28
C TYR A 307 -11.11 -7.14 12.55
N ILE A 308 -11.90 -7.32 11.49
CA ILE A 308 -13.29 -7.77 11.60
C ILE A 308 -13.35 -9.26 11.28
N ASN A 309 -13.66 -10.06 12.30
CA ASN A 309 -13.92 -11.48 12.11
C ASN A 309 -15.36 -11.67 11.63
N THR A 310 -15.52 -12.22 10.43
CA THR A 310 -16.82 -12.48 9.78
C THR A 310 -17.25 -13.94 9.87
N LYS A 311 -16.45 -14.80 10.50
CA LYS A 311 -16.69 -16.26 10.58
C LYS A 311 -16.78 -16.72 12.04
N GLY A 312 -17.91 -17.26 12.42
CA GLY A 312 -18.13 -17.83 13.75
C GLY A 312 -19.46 -18.56 13.83
N LYS A 313 -19.62 -19.43 14.83
CA LYS A 313 -20.86 -20.14 15.10
C LYS A 313 -21.73 -19.28 16.01
N LYS A 314 -22.99 -19.03 15.63
CA LYS A 314 -23.96 -18.23 16.42
C LYS A 314 -24.09 -18.75 17.84
N GLY A 315 -24.05 -17.86 18.82
CA GLY A 315 -24.10 -18.20 20.25
C GLY A 315 -22.78 -18.70 20.85
N SER A 316 -21.78 -19.04 20.02
CA SER A 316 -20.50 -19.52 20.54
C SER A 316 -19.64 -18.39 21.10
N LYS A 317 -18.93 -18.70 22.18
CA LYS A 317 -17.97 -17.80 22.83
C LYS A 317 -16.59 -17.99 22.20
N TYR A 318 -15.94 -16.88 21.86
CA TYR A 318 -14.59 -16.88 21.34
C TYR A 318 -13.69 -15.92 22.11
N TYR A 319 -12.42 -16.27 22.16
CA TYR A 319 -11.35 -15.49 22.74
C TYR A 319 -10.39 -15.08 21.62
N TYR A 320 -9.97 -13.82 21.64
CA TYR A 320 -9.14 -13.24 20.60
C TYR A 320 -7.86 -12.67 21.19
N LYS A 321 -6.76 -12.88 20.50
CA LYS A 321 -5.43 -12.31 20.76
C LYS A 321 -4.79 -11.88 19.48
N ALA A 322 -3.72 -11.10 19.57
CA ALA A 322 -2.87 -10.81 18.41
C ALA A 322 -1.38 -10.87 18.78
N LYS A 323 -0.56 -11.07 17.76
CA LYS A 323 0.87 -10.79 17.78
C LYS A 323 1.13 -9.55 16.94
N VAL A 324 2.10 -8.76 17.36
CA VAL A 324 2.73 -7.76 16.52
C VAL A 324 3.90 -8.41 15.81
N LEU A 325 4.03 -8.16 14.53
CA LEU A 325 5.11 -8.62 13.66
C LEU A 325 5.88 -7.40 13.20
N LEU A 326 7.18 -7.43 13.35
CA LEU A 326 8.10 -6.38 12.93
C LEU A 326 8.79 -6.81 11.64
N TYR A 327 8.65 -6.01 10.60
CA TYR A 327 9.30 -6.24 9.32
C TYR A 327 10.34 -5.16 9.01
N ASP A 328 11.49 -5.61 8.55
CA ASP A 328 12.48 -4.79 7.87
C ASP A 328 12.35 -5.06 6.36
N GLY A 329 11.75 -4.13 5.66
CA GLY A 329 11.31 -4.37 4.30
C GLY A 329 10.35 -5.57 4.20
N LYS A 330 10.75 -6.60 3.46
CA LYS A 330 10.00 -7.87 3.31
C LYS A 330 10.39 -8.93 4.34
N THR A 331 11.44 -8.70 5.14
CA THR A 331 11.99 -9.67 6.09
C THR A 331 11.34 -9.53 7.47
N LEU A 332 10.87 -10.63 8.04
CA LEU A 332 10.37 -10.65 9.42
C LEU A 332 11.56 -10.53 10.39
N ALA A 333 11.73 -9.37 11.00
CA ALA A 333 12.82 -9.08 11.93
C ALA A 333 12.54 -9.55 13.36
N ALA A 334 11.29 -9.40 13.84
CA ALA A 334 10.88 -9.83 15.17
C ALA A 334 9.36 -10.05 15.26
N ARG A 335 8.91 -10.66 16.36
CA ARG A 335 7.49 -10.82 16.68
C ARG A 335 7.27 -10.89 18.18
N THR A 336 6.11 -10.40 18.65
CA THR A 336 5.70 -10.62 20.04
C THR A 336 5.27 -12.06 20.27
N GLU A 337 5.29 -12.51 21.53
CA GLU A 337 4.67 -13.76 21.95
C GLU A 337 3.15 -13.53 22.22
N LEU A 338 2.32 -14.57 22.03
CA LEU A 338 0.88 -14.46 22.31
C LEU A 338 0.57 -14.16 23.79
N LYS A 339 1.50 -14.53 24.71
CA LYS A 339 1.37 -14.21 26.13
C LYS A 339 1.44 -12.71 26.42
N GLN A 340 2.10 -11.93 25.57
CA GLN A 340 2.21 -10.47 25.70
C GLN A 340 0.89 -9.75 25.37
N CYS A 341 -0.10 -10.45 24.82
CA CYS A 341 -1.41 -9.89 24.52
C CYS A 341 -2.48 -10.45 25.45
N SER A 342 -3.15 -9.58 26.21
CA SER A 342 -4.35 -9.97 26.94
C SER A 342 -5.48 -10.29 25.95
N CYS A 343 -6.39 -11.21 26.34
CA CYS A 343 -7.40 -11.67 25.40
C CYS A 343 -8.71 -10.85 25.49
N ALA A 344 -9.29 -10.54 24.34
CA ALA A 344 -10.69 -10.13 24.25
C ALA A 344 -11.61 -11.34 24.23
N LYS A 345 -12.79 -11.20 24.86
CA LYS A 345 -13.85 -12.21 24.85
C LYS A 345 -15.07 -11.66 24.14
N SER A 346 -15.63 -12.41 23.22
CA SER A 346 -16.88 -12.03 22.53
C SER A 346 -17.75 -13.25 22.28
N VAL A 347 -19.08 -13.03 22.25
CA VAL A 347 -20.05 -14.05 21.84
C VAL A 347 -20.49 -13.74 20.42
N TRP A 348 -20.42 -14.72 19.53
CA TRP A 348 -20.73 -14.56 18.12
C TRP A 348 -22.23 -14.45 17.88
N GLY A 349 -22.63 -13.48 17.06
CA GLY A 349 -24.03 -13.39 16.59
C GLY A 349 -25.07 -12.98 17.63
N LYS A 350 -24.66 -12.47 18.80
CA LYS A 350 -25.54 -11.83 19.80
C LYS A 350 -25.55 -10.33 19.65
#